data_e143beb7a44901b16de0dd8c47ad7f52
#
_entry.id   e143beb7a44901b16de0dd8c47ad7f52
#
_cell.length_a   1.000
_cell.length_b   1.000
_cell.length_c   1.000
_cell.angle_alpha   90.00
_cell.angle_beta   90.00
_cell.angle_gamma   90.00
#
_symmetry.space_group_name_H-M   'P 1'
#
loop_
_entity.id
_entity.type
_entity.pdbx_description
1 polymer ?
#
loop_
_entity_poly.entity_id
_entity_poly.type
_entity_poly.pdbx_seq_one_letter_code
_entity_poly.pdbx_strand_id
1 'polypeptide(L)'
;QLARSISGLPSYIKNGNTPQGIFRMDGLGKSQAEFIGPTLNIQLTMPVEYDARHFYKDSTIDSLTTDITFYKSLLPDNYKNYDPAFEAYYAGLSGRTEIIAHGTTLKPSYYFSEKFYPYSPTLGCLSTLELWNDNSGLREMSDQQKLVDAVTSAGGADGYYIVIDIDDSQKPVTADEVFLKLNKQIL
;
A
#
# COMPACT_ATOMS: atom_id res chain seq x y z
N GLN A 1 4.69 7.96 4.79
CA GLN A 1 3.44 8.22 4.08
C GLN A 1 2.26 7.96 5.00
N LEU A 2 1.22 8.80 4.93
CA LEU A 2 0.01 8.58 5.71
C LEU A 2 -0.91 7.58 5.00
N ALA A 3 -1.30 6.53 5.69
CA ALA A 3 -2.27 5.55 5.20
C ALA A 3 -3.72 6.02 5.45
N ARG A 4 -4.02 7.27 5.09
CA ARG A 4 -5.35 7.87 5.29
C ARG A 4 -6.00 8.19 3.97
N SER A 5 -7.27 7.83 3.83
CA SER A 5 -8.07 8.24 2.69
C SER A 5 -8.55 9.68 2.85
N ILE A 6 -8.95 10.30 1.72
CA ILE A 6 -9.59 11.61 1.72
C ILE A 6 -10.89 11.63 2.54
N SER A 7 -11.55 10.49 2.66
CA SER A 7 -12.80 10.34 3.41
C SER A 7 -12.60 10.20 4.92
N GLY A 8 -11.41 9.77 5.38
CA GLY A 8 -11.16 9.40 6.77
C GLY A 8 -11.98 8.21 7.29
N LEU A 9 -12.60 7.45 6.39
CA LEU A 9 -13.48 6.33 6.72
C LEU A 9 -12.67 5.07 7.09
N PRO A 10 -13.28 4.11 7.81
CA PRO A 10 -12.64 2.87 8.20
C PRO A 10 -12.04 2.08 7.02
N SER A 11 -10.98 1.32 7.27
CA SER A 11 -10.22 0.60 6.25
C SER A 11 -11.00 -0.50 5.53
N TYR A 12 -12.05 -1.04 6.13
CA TYR A 12 -12.85 -2.15 5.58
C TYR A 12 -13.97 -1.73 4.63
N ILE A 13 -14.21 -0.44 4.43
CA ILE A 13 -15.23 0.04 3.49
C ILE A 13 -14.58 0.64 2.24
N LYS A 14 -15.33 0.63 1.13
CA LYS A 14 -14.88 1.23 -0.12
C LYS A 14 -14.52 2.71 0.09
N ASN A 15 -13.41 3.13 -0.48
CA ASN A 15 -12.85 4.49 -0.31
C ASN A 15 -12.48 4.85 1.14
N GLY A 16 -12.37 3.87 2.03
CA GLY A 16 -11.85 4.07 3.38
C GLY A 16 -10.33 4.21 3.41
N ASN A 17 -9.79 4.32 4.63
CA ASN A 17 -8.33 4.36 4.83
C ASN A 17 -7.64 3.15 4.21
N THR A 18 -6.36 3.26 3.91
CA THR A 18 -5.55 2.11 3.50
C THR A 18 -5.55 1.07 4.61
N PRO A 19 -5.94 -0.18 4.36
CA PRO A 19 -5.86 -1.23 5.36
C PRO A 19 -4.40 -1.52 5.72
N GLN A 20 -4.13 -1.76 7.00
CA GLN A 20 -2.87 -2.32 7.44
C GLN A 20 -2.86 -3.84 7.23
N GLY A 21 -1.69 -4.40 6.98
CA GLY A 21 -1.50 -5.84 6.80
C GLY A 21 -0.73 -6.19 5.54
N ILE A 22 -0.95 -7.40 5.04
CA ILE A 22 -0.26 -7.97 3.91
C ILE A 22 -1.13 -7.88 2.66
N PHE A 23 -0.54 -7.38 1.60
CA PHE A 23 -1.06 -7.38 0.24
C PHE A 23 -0.17 -8.26 -0.63
N ARG A 24 -0.76 -8.89 -1.63
CA ARG A 24 0.02 -9.51 -2.69
C ARG A 24 0.32 -8.48 -3.78
N MET A 25 1.55 -8.46 -4.27
CA MET A 25 1.90 -7.69 -5.47
C MET A 25 1.58 -8.51 -6.72
N ASP A 26 0.80 -7.93 -7.64
CA ASP A 26 0.34 -8.57 -8.87
C ASP A 26 0.87 -7.87 -10.13
N GLY A 27 2.08 -7.38 -10.05
CA GLY A 27 2.76 -6.76 -11.18
C GLY A 27 2.75 -5.23 -11.14
N LEU A 28 3.29 -4.67 -12.21
CA LEU A 28 3.36 -3.24 -12.46
C LEU A 28 2.33 -2.85 -13.51
N GLY A 29 1.57 -1.81 -13.26
CA GLY A 29 0.56 -1.29 -14.16
C GLY A 29 0.76 0.19 -14.49
N LYS A 30 0.10 0.66 -15.54
CA LYS A 30 0.02 2.08 -15.89
C LYS A 30 -1.39 2.57 -15.67
N SER A 31 -1.55 3.61 -14.88
CA SER A 31 -2.86 4.25 -14.73
C SER A 31 -3.15 5.20 -15.88
N GLN A 32 -4.44 5.31 -16.21
CA GLN A 32 -4.95 6.34 -17.11
C GLN A 32 -5.67 7.46 -16.35
N ALA A 33 -5.73 7.40 -15.03
CA ALA A 33 -6.35 8.42 -14.20
C ALA A 33 -5.46 9.68 -14.14
N GLU A 34 -6.04 10.84 -14.37
CA GLU A 34 -5.34 12.14 -14.39
C GLU A 34 -4.66 12.48 -13.06
N PHE A 35 -5.15 11.93 -11.96
CA PHE A 35 -4.63 12.18 -10.61
C PHE A 35 -3.57 11.16 -10.16
N ILE A 36 -3.18 10.25 -11.03
CA ILE A 36 -2.15 9.26 -10.75
C ILE A 36 -0.94 9.57 -11.61
N GLY A 37 0.23 9.67 -10.98
CA GLY A 37 1.47 10.01 -11.63
C GLY A 37 1.85 9.09 -12.79
N PRO A 38 2.71 9.54 -13.72
CA PRO A 38 3.06 8.80 -14.93
C PRO A 38 3.91 7.56 -14.67
N THR A 39 4.51 7.45 -13.49
CA THR A 39 5.30 6.27 -13.11
C THR A 39 4.39 5.06 -12.93
N LEU A 40 4.91 3.87 -13.26
CA LEU A 40 4.18 2.63 -13.03
C LEU A 40 3.73 2.50 -11.58
N ASN A 41 2.51 2.01 -11.40
CA ASN A 41 1.98 1.66 -10.10
C ASN A 41 2.22 0.17 -9.80
N ILE A 42 2.19 -0.21 -8.54
CA ILE A 42 2.21 -1.60 -8.10
C ILE A 42 0.77 -2.01 -7.84
N GLN A 43 0.30 -3.04 -8.53
CA GLN A 43 -1.02 -3.64 -8.29
C GLN A 43 -0.97 -4.44 -7.00
N LEU A 44 -1.93 -4.21 -6.11
CA LEU A 44 -1.99 -4.85 -4.81
C LEU A 44 -3.34 -5.56 -4.64
N THR A 45 -3.30 -6.83 -4.28
CA THR A 45 -4.48 -7.65 -3.99
C THR A 45 -4.53 -7.94 -2.50
N MET A 46 -5.71 -7.77 -1.90
CA MET A 46 -5.97 -8.14 -0.52
C MET A 46 -6.29 -9.64 -0.39
N PRO A 47 -6.07 -10.23 0.80
CA PRO A 47 -6.56 -11.58 1.08
C PRO A 47 -8.07 -11.66 0.83
N VAL A 48 -8.54 -12.80 0.32
CA VAL A 48 -9.97 -13.05 0.05
C VAL A 48 -10.60 -12.16 -1.05
N GLU A 49 -9.83 -11.25 -1.64
CA GLU A 49 -10.33 -10.41 -2.76
C GLU A 49 -10.61 -11.25 -4.02
N TYR A 50 -9.74 -12.25 -4.27
CA TYR A 50 -9.85 -13.18 -5.39
C TYR A 50 -9.61 -14.63 -4.94
N ASP A 51 -8.97 -15.42 -5.78
CA ASP A 51 -8.60 -16.82 -5.51
C ASP A 51 -7.52 -16.89 -4.42
N ALA A 52 -7.80 -17.57 -3.33
CA ALA A 52 -6.87 -17.74 -2.22
C ALA A 52 -5.55 -18.42 -2.66
N ARG A 53 -5.60 -19.36 -3.61
CA ARG A 53 -4.40 -20.00 -4.17
C ARG A 53 -3.47 -18.98 -4.82
N HIS A 54 -4.03 -17.98 -5.49
CA HIS A 54 -3.26 -16.88 -6.07
C HIS A 54 -2.62 -16.04 -4.98
N PHE A 55 -3.41 -15.63 -3.97
CA PHE A 55 -2.89 -14.80 -2.88
C PHE A 55 -1.78 -15.51 -2.10
N TYR A 56 -1.99 -16.77 -1.71
CA TYR A 56 -1.04 -17.52 -0.88
C TYR A 56 0.07 -18.23 -1.70
N LYS A 57 0.03 -18.20 -3.04
CA LYS A 57 0.91 -18.98 -3.92
C LYS A 57 0.89 -20.49 -3.62
N ASP A 58 -0.25 -21.00 -3.24
CA ASP A 58 -0.42 -22.40 -2.88
C ASP A 58 -1.61 -23.01 -3.63
N SER A 59 -1.33 -23.84 -4.63
CA SER A 59 -2.35 -24.51 -5.43
C SER A 59 -3.10 -25.64 -4.71
N THR A 60 -2.65 -26.02 -3.52
CA THR A 60 -3.23 -27.12 -2.73
C THR A 60 -4.37 -26.71 -1.83
N ILE A 61 -4.48 -25.41 -1.51
CA ILE A 61 -5.56 -24.89 -0.69
C ILE A 61 -6.85 -24.67 -1.48
N ASP A 62 -7.97 -24.61 -0.79
CA ASP A 62 -9.25 -24.25 -1.40
C ASP A 62 -9.21 -22.79 -1.89
N SER A 63 -9.57 -22.59 -3.17
CA SER A 63 -9.60 -21.27 -3.80
C SER A 63 -10.51 -20.24 -3.10
N LEU A 64 -11.52 -20.72 -2.39
CA LEU A 64 -12.50 -19.90 -1.69
C LEU A 64 -12.26 -19.87 -0.17
N THR A 65 -11.13 -20.38 0.31
CA THR A 65 -10.87 -20.41 1.75
C THR A 65 -10.81 -18.99 2.33
N THR A 66 -11.52 -18.84 3.44
CA THR A 66 -11.46 -17.66 4.31
C THR A 66 -10.84 -18.00 5.66
N ASP A 67 -10.03 -19.07 5.73
CA ASP A 67 -9.35 -19.44 6.96
C ASP A 67 -8.22 -18.44 7.28
N ILE A 68 -8.44 -17.63 8.30
CA ILE A 68 -7.50 -16.61 8.76
C ILE A 68 -6.13 -17.17 9.19
N THR A 69 -6.06 -18.47 9.48
CA THR A 69 -4.79 -19.10 9.90
C THR A 69 -3.75 -19.06 8.78
N PHE A 70 -4.15 -19.17 7.51
CA PHE A 70 -3.26 -18.98 6.37
C PHE A 70 -2.67 -17.56 6.33
N TYR A 71 -3.53 -16.55 6.51
CA TYR A 71 -3.08 -15.16 6.56
C TYR A 71 -2.12 -14.92 7.74
N LYS A 72 -2.51 -15.41 8.91
CA LYS A 72 -1.70 -15.30 10.13
C LYS A 72 -0.32 -15.94 9.98
N SER A 73 -0.19 -17.01 9.19
CA SER A 73 1.09 -17.67 8.94
C SER A 73 2.08 -16.82 8.14
N LEU A 74 1.59 -15.87 7.33
CA LEU A 74 2.43 -14.94 6.56
C LEU A 74 2.95 -13.78 7.40
N LEU A 75 2.28 -13.46 8.51
CA LEU A 75 2.69 -12.34 9.37
C LEU A 75 3.98 -12.69 10.12
N PRO A 76 4.93 -11.75 10.22
CA PRO A 76 6.03 -11.86 11.18
C PRO A 76 5.49 -12.09 12.59
N ASP A 77 6.22 -12.85 13.42
CA ASP A 77 5.72 -13.30 14.73
C ASP A 77 5.21 -12.17 15.63
N ASN A 78 5.87 -11.00 15.58
CA ASN A 78 5.49 -9.81 16.33
C ASN A 78 4.16 -9.19 15.88
N TYR A 79 3.71 -9.47 14.68
CA TYR A 79 2.47 -8.94 14.14
C TYR A 79 1.31 -9.93 14.18
N LYS A 80 1.56 -11.18 14.56
CA LYS A 80 0.51 -12.22 14.70
C LYS A 80 -0.56 -11.91 15.73
N ASN A 81 -0.24 -11.03 16.70
CA ASN A 81 -1.17 -10.58 17.76
C ASN A 81 -1.38 -9.06 17.72
N TYR A 82 -1.07 -8.41 16.60
CA TYR A 82 -1.30 -6.99 16.39
C TYR A 82 -2.53 -6.81 15.51
N ASP A 83 -3.66 -6.50 16.12
CA ASP A 83 -4.97 -6.46 15.46
C ASP A 83 -4.98 -5.62 14.16
N PRO A 84 -4.33 -4.43 14.09
CA PRO A 84 -4.32 -3.67 12.84
C PRO A 84 -3.69 -4.39 11.65
N ALA A 85 -2.77 -5.34 11.87
CA ALA A 85 -2.18 -6.12 10.78
C ALA A 85 -3.18 -7.04 10.05
N PHE A 86 -4.40 -7.17 10.59
CA PHE A 86 -5.49 -7.95 9.98
C PHE A 86 -6.50 -7.09 9.19
N GLU A 87 -6.31 -5.78 9.14
CA GLU A 87 -7.25 -4.90 8.42
C GLU A 87 -7.36 -5.26 6.93
N ALA A 88 -6.23 -5.60 6.26
CA ALA A 88 -6.26 -6.01 4.86
C ALA A 88 -7.07 -7.30 4.65
N TYR A 89 -6.97 -8.25 5.57
CA TYR A 89 -7.77 -9.47 5.55
C TYR A 89 -9.26 -9.17 5.67
N TYR A 90 -9.66 -8.38 6.67
CA TYR A 90 -11.06 -8.03 6.87
C TYR A 90 -11.61 -7.10 5.77
N ALA A 91 -10.78 -6.25 5.20
CA ALA A 91 -11.16 -5.40 4.07
C ALA A 91 -11.48 -6.25 2.83
N GLY A 92 -10.61 -7.21 2.48
CA GLY A 92 -10.89 -8.15 1.39
C GLY A 92 -12.14 -9.00 1.66
N LEU A 93 -12.29 -9.52 2.88
CA LEU A 93 -13.47 -10.29 3.28
C LEU A 93 -14.77 -9.47 3.19
N SER A 94 -14.70 -8.15 3.41
CA SER A 94 -15.86 -7.25 3.23
C SER A 94 -16.13 -6.85 1.78
N GLY A 95 -15.35 -7.37 0.83
CA GLY A 95 -15.49 -7.09 -0.60
C GLY A 95 -14.81 -5.81 -1.08
N ARG A 96 -13.87 -5.27 -0.30
CA ARG A 96 -13.05 -4.16 -0.76
C ARG A 96 -12.02 -4.64 -1.77
N THR A 97 -11.78 -3.82 -2.80
CA THR A 97 -10.87 -4.10 -3.91
C THR A 97 -10.10 -2.83 -4.33
N GLU A 98 -9.25 -2.98 -5.33
CA GLU A 98 -8.62 -1.86 -6.06
C GLU A 98 -7.67 -1.00 -5.23
N ILE A 99 -6.83 -1.62 -4.42
CA ILE A 99 -5.70 -0.95 -3.78
C ILE A 99 -4.47 -1.03 -4.67
N ILE A 100 -3.82 0.11 -4.92
CA ILE A 100 -2.56 0.18 -5.64
C ILE A 100 -1.57 1.09 -4.91
N ALA A 101 -0.28 0.87 -5.13
CA ALA A 101 0.75 1.83 -4.73
C ALA A 101 1.16 2.66 -5.95
N HIS A 102 0.97 3.97 -5.90
CA HIS A 102 1.12 4.85 -7.06
C HIS A 102 1.75 6.21 -6.72
N GLY A 103 2.30 6.85 -7.73
CA GLY A 103 2.72 8.25 -7.64
C GLY A 103 1.50 9.17 -7.72
N THR A 104 1.43 10.13 -6.83
CA THR A 104 0.36 11.12 -6.84
C THR A 104 0.86 12.42 -7.45
N THR A 105 0.23 12.82 -8.54
CA THR A 105 0.48 14.10 -9.16
C THR A 105 -0.41 15.13 -8.55
N LEU A 106 0.23 16.12 -7.98
CA LEU A 106 -0.49 17.29 -7.54
C LEU A 106 0.33 18.50 -7.96
N LYS A 107 -0.32 19.45 -8.62
CA LYS A 107 0.30 20.76 -8.77
C LYS A 107 0.64 21.26 -7.37
N PRO A 108 1.89 21.59 -7.09
CA PRO A 108 2.25 22.15 -5.77
C PRO A 108 1.35 23.30 -5.37
N SER A 109 0.94 24.15 -6.33
CA SER A 109 0.02 25.26 -6.12
C SER A 109 -1.38 24.84 -5.67
N TYR A 110 -1.81 23.63 -5.98
CA TYR A 110 -3.14 23.13 -5.59
C TYR A 110 -3.20 22.74 -4.12
N TYR A 111 -2.08 22.24 -3.57
CA TYR A 111 -1.99 21.73 -2.21
C TYR A 111 -1.05 22.54 -1.31
N PHE A 112 -0.61 23.70 -1.78
CA PHE A 112 0.38 24.53 -1.07
C PHE A 112 -0.05 24.89 0.36
N SER A 113 -1.35 25.04 0.61
CA SER A 113 -1.91 25.33 1.93
C SER A 113 -2.44 24.09 2.66
N GLU A 114 -2.43 22.92 2.03
CA GLU A 114 -3.03 21.73 2.58
C GLU A 114 -2.09 20.98 3.54
N LYS A 115 -2.67 20.53 4.64
CA LYS A 115 -1.97 19.78 5.71
C LYS A 115 -1.22 18.56 5.23
N PHE A 116 -1.71 17.93 4.16
CA PHE A 116 -1.20 16.66 3.65
C PHE A 116 -0.23 16.81 2.49
N TYR A 117 0.02 18.02 2.00
CA TYR A 117 1.05 18.20 0.99
C TYR A 117 2.45 17.94 1.58
N PRO A 118 3.33 17.20 0.92
CA PRO A 118 3.19 16.46 -0.35
C PRO A 118 2.54 15.07 -0.21
N TYR A 119 1.99 14.75 0.94
CA TYR A 119 1.43 13.44 1.29
C TYR A 119 -0.09 13.45 1.14
N SER A 120 -0.56 13.73 -0.06
CA SER A 120 -1.97 13.85 -0.35
C SER A 120 -2.75 12.58 -0.03
N PRO A 121 -3.91 12.69 0.62
CA PRO A 121 -4.77 11.54 0.86
C PRO A 121 -5.35 11.02 -0.45
N THR A 122 -5.62 9.72 -0.50
CA THR A 122 -6.23 9.01 -1.62
C THR A 122 -7.59 8.44 -1.23
N LEU A 123 -8.20 7.67 -2.09
CA LEU A 123 -9.38 6.85 -1.78
C LEU A 123 -9.00 5.49 -1.16
N GLY A 124 -7.85 5.42 -0.51
CA GLY A 124 -7.35 4.24 0.17
C GLY A 124 -6.12 3.58 -0.47
N CYS A 125 -5.71 4.03 -1.65
CA CYS A 125 -4.45 3.62 -2.25
C CYS A 125 -3.25 4.18 -1.49
N LEU A 126 -2.10 3.51 -1.61
CA LEU A 126 -0.83 4.04 -1.11
C LEU A 126 -0.28 5.02 -2.13
N SER A 127 -0.03 6.26 -1.73
CA SER A 127 0.56 7.25 -2.63
C SER A 127 1.96 7.66 -2.18
N THR A 128 2.83 7.87 -3.14
CA THR A 128 4.18 8.41 -2.97
C THR A 128 4.28 9.76 -3.67
N LEU A 129 5.23 10.59 -3.24
CA LEU A 129 5.45 11.87 -3.89
C LEU A 129 5.92 11.69 -5.33
N GLU A 130 5.20 12.30 -6.26
CA GLU A 130 5.61 12.42 -7.65
C GLU A 130 5.23 13.80 -8.19
N LEU A 131 6.18 14.48 -8.79
CA LEU A 131 6.00 15.79 -9.39
C LEU A 131 6.41 15.73 -10.85
N TRP A 132 5.67 16.38 -11.71
CA TRP A 132 6.01 16.57 -13.12
C TRP A 132 5.60 17.95 -13.62
N ASN A 133 6.17 18.35 -14.73
CA ASN A 133 5.80 19.57 -15.41
C ASN A 133 4.54 19.36 -16.24
N ASP A 134 3.47 20.10 -15.94
CA ASP A 134 2.17 19.96 -16.60
C ASP A 134 2.20 20.22 -18.10
N ASN A 135 3.11 21.06 -18.57
CA ASN A 135 3.19 21.44 -19.99
C ASN A 135 3.98 20.44 -20.82
N SER A 136 5.05 19.88 -20.24
CA SER A 136 5.94 18.96 -20.95
C SER A 136 5.68 17.48 -20.63
N GLY A 137 4.96 17.17 -19.57
CA GLY A 137 4.76 15.80 -19.05
C GLY A 137 6.05 15.18 -18.48
N LEU A 138 7.14 15.96 -18.38
CA LEU A 138 8.41 15.45 -17.87
C LEU A 138 8.39 15.37 -16.34
N ARG A 139 8.82 14.23 -15.81
CA ARG A 139 8.98 14.05 -14.37
C ARG A 139 10.11 14.92 -13.84
N GLU A 140 9.84 15.62 -12.74
CA GLU A 140 10.82 16.43 -12.02
C GLU A 140 11.34 15.69 -10.78
N MET A 141 10.44 14.97 -10.09
CA MET A 141 10.76 14.15 -8.91
C MET A 141 9.78 12.97 -8.83
N SER A 142 10.26 11.79 -8.41
CA SER A 142 9.39 10.63 -8.20
C SER A 142 9.95 9.69 -7.13
N ASP A 143 9.29 9.63 -5.98
CA ASP A 143 9.51 8.58 -5.00
C ASP A 143 8.86 7.27 -5.45
N GLN A 144 7.82 7.34 -6.29
CA GLN A 144 7.23 6.15 -6.91
C GLN A 144 8.25 5.42 -7.79
N GLN A 145 9.09 6.14 -8.55
CA GLN A 145 10.12 5.50 -9.35
C GLN A 145 11.14 4.76 -8.46
N LYS A 146 11.54 5.36 -7.34
CA LYS A 146 12.45 4.70 -6.40
C LYS A 146 11.84 3.42 -5.84
N LEU A 147 10.52 3.43 -5.54
CA LEU A 147 9.80 2.25 -5.08
C LEU A 147 9.75 1.16 -6.16
N VAL A 148 9.41 1.54 -7.41
CA VAL A 148 9.38 0.62 -8.55
C VAL A 148 10.76 0.02 -8.83
N ASP A 149 11.82 0.83 -8.77
CA ASP A 149 13.20 0.38 -8.96
C ASP A 149 13.62 -0.60 -7.86
N ALA A 150 13.27 -0.32 -6.59
CA ALA A 150 13.54 -1.20 -5.47
C ALA A 150 12.84 -2.55 -5.62
N VAL A 151 11.55 -2.54 -5.94
CA VAL A 151 10.76 -3.76 -6.18
C VAL A 151 11.31 -4.55 -7.36
N THR A 152 11.65 -3.88 -8.45
CA THR A 152 12.26 -4.53 -9.64
C THR A 152 13.60 -5.18 -9.31
N SER A 153 14.44 -4.49 -8.54
CA SER A 153 15.74 -4.99 -8.09
C SER A 153 15.62 -6.18 -7.14
N ALA A 154 14.52 -6.26 -6.39
CA ALA A 154 14.22 -7.37 -5.49
C ALA A 154 13.62 -8.62 -6.19
N GLY A 155 13.51 -8.60 -7.51
CA GLY A 155 12.98 -9.72 -8.30
C GLY A 155 11.62 -9.46 -8.96
N GLY A 156 11.09 -8.24 -8.85
CA GLY A 156 9.84 -7.82 -9.48
C GLY A 156 8.65 -7.76 -8.54
N ALA A 157 7.53 -7.27 -9.07
CA ALA A 157 6.29 -7.10 -8.31
C ALA A 157 5.48 -8.41 -8.25
N ASP A 158 6.07 -9.44 -7.65
CA ASP A 158 5.47 -10.78 -7.48
C ASP A 158 5.79 -11.33 -6.08
N GLY A 159 5.54 -10.57 -5.05
CA GLY A 159 5.78 -10.93 -3.65
C GLY A 159 4.68 -10.36 -2.76
N TYR A 160 5.02 -10.14 -1.50
CA TYR A 160 4.11 -9.52 -0.54
C TYR A 160 4.55 -8.08 -0.23
N TYR A 161 3.57 -7.23 -0.05
CA TYR A 161 3.70 -5.84 0.36
C TYR A 161 3.06 -5.69 1.74
N ILE A 162 3.80 -5.23 2.73
CA ILE A 162 3.31 -5.08 4.10
C ILE A 162 3.09 -3.61 4.41
N VAL A 163 1.89 -3.25 4.84
CA VAL A 163 1.51 -1.91 5.29
C VAL A 163 1.32 -1.93 6.79
N ILE A 164 2.05 -1.10 7.50
CA ILE A 164 1.98 -0.97 8.95
C ILE A 164 2.17 0.49 9.34
N ASP A 165 1.28 1.01 10.17
CA ASP A 165 1.47 2.30 10.80
C ASP A 165 2.54 2.22 11.90
N ILE A 166 3.46 3.15 11.88
CA ILE A 166 4.50 3.24 12.92
C ILE A 166 4.02 4.10 14.07
N ASP A 167 3.40 5.23 13.76
CA ASP A 167 2.83 6.17 14.70
C ASP A 167 1.80 7.08 14.01
N ASP A 168 1.18 7.98 14.77
CA ASP A 168 0.23 8.97 14.27
C ASP A 168 0.89 10.24 13.69
N SER A 169 2.21 10.23 13.53
CA SER A 169 2.92 11.39 13.00
C SER A 169 2.62 11.57 11.51
N GLN A 170 2.57 12.84 11.09
CA GLN A 170 2.40 13.19 9.67
C GLN A 170 3.76 13.51 9.04
N LYS A 171 4.75 12.68 9.33
CA LYS A 171 6.11 12.82 8.83
C LYS A 171 6.48 11.62 7.96
N PRO A 172 7.42 11.79 7.03
CA PRO A 172 8.04 10.65 6.38
C PRO A 172 8.69 9.73 7.42
N VAL A 173 8.48 8.44 7.25
CA VAL A 173 9.12 7.42 8.08
C VAL A 173 10.60 7.31 7.67
N THR A 174 11.48 7.28 8.64
CA THR A 174 12.91 7.06 8.42
C THR A 174 13.25 5.57 8.39
N ALA A 175 14.38 5.21 7.78
CA ALA A 175 14.86 3.83 7.80
C ALA A 175 15.10 3.33 9.23
N ASP A 176 15.60 4.18 10.13
CA ASP A 176 15.84 3.81 11.52
C ASP A 176 14.56 3.49 12.28
N GLU A 177 13.49 4.26 12.05
CA GLU A 177 12.15 3.96 12.62
C GLU A 177 11.63 2.60 12.13
N VAL A 178 11.82 2.28 10.85
CA VAL A 178 11.44 0.97 10.30
C VAL A 178 12.27 -0.13 10.96
N PHE A 179 13.59 0.01 11.03
CA PHE A 179 14.47 -0.97 11.66
C PHE A 179 14.15 -1.19 13.14
N LEU A 180 13.90 -0.12 13.88
CA LEU A 180 13.48 -0.21 15.28
C LEU A 180 12.15 -0.96 15.43
N LYS A 181 11.20 -0.74 14.53
CA LYS A 181 9.91 -1.43 14.58
C LYS A 181 10.04 -2.92 14.24
N LEU A 182 10.89 -3.25 13.27
CA LEU A 182 11.14 -4.64 12.87
C LEU A 182 11.98 -5.40 13.91
N ASN A 183 12.92 -4.72 14.57
CA ASN A 183 13.89 -5.34 15.48
C ASN A 183 13.50 -5.28 16.97
N LYS A 184 12.35 -4.68 17.33
CA LYS A 184 11.87 -4.61 18.73
C LYS A 184 11.56 -5.96 19.38
N GLN A 185 12.01 -7.06 18.79
CA GLN A 185 11.82 -8.43 19.29
C GLN A 185 13.11 -9.13 19.73
N ILE A 186 14.24 -8.45 19.82
CA ILE A 186 15.50 -9.09 20.25
C ILE A 186 15.87 -8.70 21.70
N LEU A 187 14.90 -8.29 22.51
CA LEU A 187 15.10 -8.10 23.95
C LEU A 187 14.04 -8.83 24.75
#